data_b36c1f96cbc33e4e1869e3b9b13661b6
#
_entry.id   b36c1f96cbc33e4e1869e3b9b13661b6
#
_cell.length_a   1.000
_cell.length_b   1.000
_cell.length_c   1.000
_cell.angle_alpha   90.00
_cell.angle_beta   90.00
_cell.angle_gamma   90.00
#
_symmetry.space_group_name_H-M   'P 1'
#
loop_
_entity.id
_entity.type
_entity.pdbx_description
1 polymer ?
#
loop_
_entity_poly.entity_id
_entity_poly.type
_entity_poly.pdbx_seq_one_letter_code
_entity_poly.pdbx_strand_id
1 'polypeptide(L)'
;LEQRDIDAGALMSGGELRIEVLSEDGASTDDPAFIVAYMGAMFLYMVILLYAVSVMRATLEEKTSRIVEVIVSSMKPWHLMLGKILGVGAVSLTQIVVWLSMGALAVGAGIPMLIAARPELANLDTVVAVLPGLWLLILFVGLFLFGFFMYSGLYAAVGAMCSTDEEAQQAQFPVMMFLIIPILFVLQAIQEPLTPLVTWLSLFPLFSPVLMWARVAGGGVPGWQIGLSFVLMGATVIGVAWLAGRIYKVGILMAGKKPSLPELWRWVREA
;
A
#
# COMPACT_ATOMS: atom_id res chain seq x y z
N LEU A 1 29.31 -22.25 29.52
CA LEU A 1 30.42 -22.64 28.61
C LEU A 1 30.15 -24.07 28.20
N GLU A 2 29.26 -24.30 27.26
CA GLU A 2 29.01 -25.60 26.65
C GLU A 2 29.90 -25.70 25.41
N GLN A 3 30.88 -26.59 25.50
CA GLN A 3 31.85 -26.89 24.48
C GLN A 3 31.08 -27.59 23.34
N ARG A 4 30.83 -26.91 22.23
CA ARG A 4 30.38 -27.53 20.99
C ARG A 4 31.52 -28.34 20.40
N ASP A 5 31.41 -29.65 20.44
CA ASP A 5 32.25 -30.56 19.65
C ASP A 5 32.05 -30.26 18.16
N ILE A 6 33.03 -29.58 17.57
CA ILE A 6 33.10 -29.40 16.12
C ILE A 6 33.64 -30.71 15.57
N ASP A 7 32.83 -31.45 14.84
CA ASP A 7 33.26 -32.70 14.19
C ASP A 7 34.27 -32.37 13.09
N ALA A 8 35.56 -32.52 13.44
CA ALA A 8 36.68 -32.27 12.52
C ALA A 8 36.66 -33.20 11.29
N GLY A 9 35.89 -34.30 11.32
CA GLY A 9 35.72 -35.22 10.19
C GLY A 9 34.94 -34.61 9.03
N ALA A 10 34.00 -33.71 9.30
CA ALA A 10 33.19 -33.04 8.28
C ALA A 10 33.97 -31.98 7.48
N LEU A 11 35.07 -31.45 8.04
CA LEU A 11 35.92 -30.44 7.39
C LEU A 11 36.85 -31.03 6.34
N MET A 12 37.10 -32.35 6.34
CA MET A 12 38.01 -33.01 5.43
C MET A 12 37.36 -33.60 4.18
N SER A 13 36.03 -33.61 4.07
CA SER A 13 35.32 -34.31 2.99
C SER A 13 34.96 -33.44 1.77
N GLY A 14 35.53 -32.24 1.62
CA GLY A 14 35.33 -31.40 0.41
C GLY A 14 33.85 -31.02 0.11
N GLY A 15 32.98 -31.13 1.11
CA GLY A 15 31.60 -30.63 1.01
C GLY A 15 31.59 -29.10 1.01
N GLU A 16 30.86 -28.48 0.08
CA GLU A 16 30.55 -27.06 0.09
C GLU A 16 30.02 -26.69 1.49
N LEU A 17 30.78 -25.86 2.19
CA LEU A 17 30.31 -25.24 3.43
C LEU A 17 29.12 -24.34 3.07
N ARG A 18 27.90 -24.89 3.09
CA ARG A 18 26.69 -24.10 3.18
C ARG A 18 26.72 -23.46 4.56
N ILE A 19 27.19 -22.22 4.61
CA ILE A 19 26.97 -21.39 5.79
C ILE A 19 25.46 -21.07 5.79
N GLU A 20 24.70 -21.98 6.36
CA GLU A 20 23.33 -21.69 6.74
C GLU A 20 23.43 -20.69 7.88
N VAL A 21 23.32 -19.41 7.57
CA VAL A 21 23.12 -18.38 8.58
C VAL A 21 21.72 -18.65 9.13
N LEU A 22 21.67 -19.47 10.19
CA LEU A 22 20.48 -19.63 11.00
C LEU A 22 20.19 -18.25 11.63
N SER A 23 19.46 -17.41 10.90
CA SER A 23 18.74 -16.31 11.52
C SER A 23 17.70 -16.94 12.41
N GLU A 24 17.92 -16.91 13.73
CA GLU A 24 16.87 -17.22 14.68
C GLU A 24 15.65 -16.36 14.33
N ASP A 25 14.57 -17.01 13.84
CA ASP A 25 13.20 -16.48 13.62
C ASP A 25 12.96 -15.43 12.52
N GLY A 26 13.85 -15.15 11.59
CA GLY A 26 13.60 -14.26 10.44
C GLY A 26 13.61 -15.02 9.10
N ALA A 27 12.67 -14.70 8.21
CA ALA A 27 12.65 -15.23 6.84
C ALA A 27 13.99 -14.88 6.14
N SER A 28 14.73 -15.89 5.66
CA SER A 28 15.95 -15.66 4.86
C SER A 28 15.57 -14.95 3.55
N THR A 29 16.47 -14.16 2.97
CA THR A 29 16.24 -13.47 1.68
C THR A 29 15.93 -14.42 0.54
N ASP A 30 16.28 -15.69 0.68
CA ASP A 30 16.00 -16.76 -0.29
C ASP A 30 14.65 -17.47 -0.01
N ASP A 31 13.97 -17.10 1.10
CA ASP A 31 12.66 -17.66 1.42
C ASP A 31 11.61 -17.09 0.45
N PRO A 32 10.87 -17.95 -0.23
CA PRO A 32 9.75 -17.54 -1.06
C PRO A 32 8.75 -16.61 -0.34
N ALA A 33 8.49 -16.81 0.95
CA ALA A 33 7.62 -15.94 1.74
C ALA A 33 8.17 -14.51 1.84
N PHE A 34 9.49 -14.33 1.94
CA PHE A 34 10.14 -13.02 1.91
C PHE A 34 9.86 -12.28 0.61
N ILE A 35 9.97 -12.96 -0.54
CA ILE A 35 9.72 -12.37 -1.86
C ILE A 35 8.27 -11.90 -1.96
N VAL A 36 7.29 -12.73 -1.54
CA VAL A 36 5.86 -12.36 -1.53
C VAL A 36 5.60 -11.18 -0.62
N ALA A 37 6.17 -11.17 0.57
CA ALA A 37 6.01 -10.09 1.53
C ALA A 37 6.56 -8.76 0.99
N TYR A 38 7.80 -8.79 0.47
CA TYR A 38 8.46 -7.61 -0.05
C TYR A 38 7.81 -7.07 -1.33
N MET A 39 7.60 -7.94 -2.33
CA MET A 39 6.99 -7.55 -3.60
C MET A 39 5.56 -7.08 -3.42
N GLY A 40 4.79 -7.74 -2.54
CA GLY A 40 3.43 -7.33 -2.23
C GLY A 40 3.38 -5.97 -1.51
N ALA A 41 4.31 -5.68 -0.60
CA ALA A 41 4.42 -4.38 0.06
C ALA A 41 4.75 -3.26 -0.95
N MET A 42 5.73 -3.50 -1.85
CA MET A 42 6.09 -2.56 -2.91
C MET A 42 4.94 -2.35 -3.89
N PHE A 43 4.23 -3.41 -4.24
CA PHE A 43 3.07 -3.34 -5.11
C PHE A 43 1.91 -2.55 -4.47
N LEU A 44 1.58 -2.79 -3.19
CA LEU A 44 0.59 -2.00 -2.44
C LEU A 44 0.95 -0.52 -2.43
N TYR A 45 2.20 -0.20 -2.10
CA TYR A 45 2.69 1.17 -2.12
C TYR A 45 2.48 1.83 -3.50
N MET A 46 2.95 1.16 -4.56
CA MET A 46 2.89 1.70 -5.92
C MET A 46 1.44 1.92 -6.36
N VAL A 47 0.57 0.95 -6.15
CA VAL A 47 -0.82 0.99 -6.61
C VAL A 47 -1.61 2.04 -5.83
N ILE A 48 -1.45 2.13 -4.51
CA ILE A 48 -2.09 3.16 -3.69
C ILE A 48 -1.65 4.55 -4.16
N LEU A 49 -0.33 4.77 -4.33
CA LEU A 49 0.20 6.06 -4.78
C LEU A 49 -0.32 6.45 -6.16
N LEU A 50 -0.28 5.53 -7.12
CA LEU A 50 -0.66 5.78 -8.50
C LEU A 50 -2.13 6.21 -8.62
N TYR A 51 -3.03 5.49 -7.95
CA TYR A 51 -4.46 5.81 -7.99
C TYR A 51 -4.82 7.01 -7.13
N ALA A 52 -4.17 7.23 -5.99
CA ALA A 52 -4.37 8.44 -5.19
C ALA A 52 -3.95 9.70 -5.97
N VAL A 53 -2.81 9.68 -6.67
CA VAL A 53 -2.37 10.77 -7.56
C VAL A 53 -3.35 10.97 -8.71
N SER A 54 -3.95 9.91 -9.25
CA SER A 54 -4.98 10.01 -10.30
C SER A 54 -6.22 10.75 -9.80
N VAL A 55 -6.65 10.50 -8.55
CA VAL A 55 -7.76 11.25 -7.92
C VAL A 55 -7.41 12.73 -7.76
N MET A 56 -6.17 13.05 -7.35
CA MET A 56 -5.69 14.42 -7.24
C MET A 56 -5.77 15.16 -8.58
N ARG A 57 -5.20 14.56 -9.64
CA ARG A 57 -5.20 15.15 -10.99
C ARG A 57 -6.62 15.36 -11.51
N ALA A 58 -7.48 14.35 -11.40
CA ALA A 58 -8.88 14.46 -11.78
C ALA A 58 -9.63 15.58 -11.01
N THR A 59 -9.26 15.82 -9.74
CA THR A 59 -9.82 16.91 -8.95
C THR A 59 -9.33 18.27 -9.44
N LEU A 60 -8.05 18.38 -9.78
CA LEU A 60 -7.46 19.61 -10.31
C LEU A 60 -8.00 19.95 -11.71
N GLU A 61 -8.15 18.97 -12.60
CA GLU A 61 -8.71 19.14 -13.94
C GLU A 61 -10.15 19.69 -13.90
N GLU A 62 -10.99 19.19 -13.00
CA GLU A 62 -12.35 19.72 -12.84
C GLU A 62 -12.34 21.18 -12.38
N LYS A 63 -11.44 21.52 -11.44
CA LYS A 63 -11.32 22.89 -10.95
C LYS A 63 -10.86 23.85 -12.05
N THR A 64 -9.89 23.44 -12.88
CA THR A 64 -9.33 24.29 -13.94
C THR A 64 -10.24 24.42 -15.15
N SER A 65 -11.07 23.41 -15.43
CA SER A 65 -12.02 23.42 -16.57
C SER A 65 -13.28 24.26 -16.34
N ARG A 66 -13.47 24.89 -15.17
CA ARG A 66 -14.67 25.65 -14.77
C ARG A 66 -15.99 24.85 -14.82
N ILE A 67 -15.96 23.57 -15.12
CA ILE A 67 -17.12 22.68 -15.13
C ILE A 67 -17.75 22.61 -13.72
N VAL A 68 -16.90 22.77 -12.70
CA VAL A 68 -17.29 22.79 -11.30
C VAL A 68 -18.34 23.85 -11.00
N GLU A 69 -18.28 25.05 -11.58
CA GLU A 69 -19.25 26.14 -11.33
C GLU A 69 -20.67 25.70 -11.73
N VAL A 70 -20.80 24.93 -12.81
CA VAL A 70 -22.06 24.40 -13.30
C VAL A 70 -22.54 23.23 -12.45
N ILE A 71 -21.64 22.32 -12.07
CA ILE A 71 -21.98 21.10 -11.32
C ILE A 71 -22.36 21.45 -9.87
N VAL A 72 -21.61 22.34 -9.22
CA VAL A 72 -21.85 22.73 -7.81
C VAL A 72 -23.19 23.47 -7.65
N SER A 73 -23.73 24.08 -8.71
CA SER A 73 -25.08 24.63 -8.68
C SER A 73 -26.17 23.55 -8.60
N SER A 74 -25.86 22.32 -9.03
CA SER A 74 -26.82 21.22 -9.14
C SER A 74 -26.68 20.16 -8.05
N MET A 75 -25.45 20.02 -7.43
CA MET A 75 -25.18 18.99 -6.41
C MET A 75 -24.19 19.47 -5.35
N LYS A 76 -24.19 18.80 -4.20
CA LYS A 76 -23.26 19.11 -3.11
C LYS A 76 -21.83 18.69 -3.50
N PRO A 77 -20.80 19.55 -3.29
CA PRO A 77 -19.40 19.26 -3.69
C PRO A 77 -18.85 17.93 -3.16
N TRP A 78 -19.21 17.52 -1.96
CA TRP A 78 -18.73 16.29 -1.37
C TRP A 78 -19.24 15.03 -2.10
N HIS A 79 -20.45 15.06 -2.71
CA HIS A 79 -20.94 13.96 -3.54
C HIS A 79 -20.10 13.79 -4.80
N LEU A 80 -19.63 14.90 -5.39
CA LEU A 80 -18.74 14.88 -6.53
C LEU A 80 -17.41 14.23 -6.16
N MET A 81 -16.82 14.63 -5.03
CA MET A 81 -15.59 14.04 -4.51
C MET A 81 -15.73 12.53 -4.27
N LEU A 82 -16.81 12.11 -3.57
CA LEU A 82 -17.06 10.69 -3.32
C LEU A 82 -17.27 9.90 -4.60
N GLY A 83 -18.07 10.42 -5.54
CA GLY A 83 -18.30 9.77 -6.83
C GLY A 83 -16.99 9.53 -7.59
N LYS A 84 -16.07 10.49 -7.56
CA LYS A 84 -14.76 10.36 -8.15
C LYS A 84 -13.90 9.30 -7.47
N ILE A 85 -13.80 9.34 -6.14
CA ILE A 85 -13.03 8.35 -5.38
C ILE A 85 -13.60 6.94 -5.62
N LEU A 86 -14.92 6.78 -5.61
CA LEU A 86 -15.56 5.51 -5.91
C LEU A 86 -15.33 5.06 -7.36
N GLY A 87 -15.40 5.98 -8.33
CA GLY A 87 -15.14 5.69 -9.74
C GLY A 87 -13.70 5.23 -10.00
N VAL A 88 -12.71 5.99 -9.52
CA VAL A 88 -11.29 5.60 -9.59
C VAL A 88 -11.04 4.33 -8.80
N GLY A 89 -11.70 4.16 -7.64
CA GLY A 89 -11.63 2.93 -6.83
C GLY A 89 -12.15 1.70 -7.58
N ALA A 90 -13.26 1.82 -8.30
CA ALA A 90 -13.79 0.73 -9.12
C ALA A 90 -12.83 0.36 -10.26
N VAL A 91 -12.23 1.34 -10.93
CA VAL A 91 -11.20 1.10 -11.95
C VAL A 91 -9.98 0.40 -11.35
N SER A 92 -9.49 0.86 -10.21
CA SER A 92 -8.33 0.27 -9.55
C SER A 92 -8.59 -1.16 -9.09
N LEU A 93 -9.78 -1.45 -8.56
CA LEU A 93 -10.17 -2.82 -8.20
C LEU A 93 -10.24 -3.73 -9.43
N THR A 94 -10.85 -3.26 -10.52
CA THR A 94 -10.89 -4.02 -11.78
C THR A 94 -9.48 -4.35 -12.26
N GLN A 95 -8.57 -3.37 -12.21
CA GLN A 95 -7.17 -3.56 -12.58
C GLN A 95 -6.46 -4.60 -11.70
N ILE A 96 -6.67 -4.55 -10.38
CA ILE A 96 -6.10 -5.54 -9.45
C ILE A 96 -6.65 -6.94 -9.75
N VAL A 97 -7.95 -7.07 -9.97
CA VAL A 97 -8.56 -8.36 -10.35
C VAL A 97 -7.96 -8.91 -11.64
N VAL A 98 -7.75 -8.05 -12.65
CA VAL A 98 -7.09 -8.44 -13.90
C VAL A 98 -5.67 -8.92 -13.63
N TRP A 99 -4.87 -8.19 -12.86
CA TRP A 99 -3.49 -8.57 -12.56
C TRP A 99 -3.40 -9.86 -11.75
N LEU A 100 -4.25 -10.03 -10.73
CA LEU A 100 -4.31 -11.27 -9.95
C LEU A 100 -4.76 -12.46 -10.82
N SER A 101 -5.73 -12.26 -11.73
CA SER A 101 -6.17 -13.31 -12.65
C SER A 101 -5.07 -13.70 -13.64
N MET A 102 -4.36 -12.72 -14.20
CA MET A 102 -3.22 -12.98 -15.09
C MET A 102 -2.08 -13.69 -14.33
N GLY A 103 -1.77 -13.27 -13.11
CA GLY A 103 -0.79 -13.93 -12.25
C GLY A 103 -1.17 -15.38 -11.96
N ALA A 104 -2.43 -15.61 -11.58
CA ALA A 104 -2.94 -16.97 -11.33
C ALA A 104 -2.88 -17.86 -12.58
N LEU A 105 -3.21 -17.33 -13.76
CA LEU A 105 -3.08 -18.03 -15.03
C LEU A 105 -1.60 -18.30 -15.39
N ALA A 106 -0.72 -17.34 -15.20
CA ALA A 106 0.71 -17.51 -15.45
C ALA A 106 1.30 -18.62 -14.59
N VAL A 107 0.97 -18.66 -13.31
CA VAL A 107 1.47 -19.69 -12.38
C VAL A 107 0.73 -21.03 -12.58
N GLY A 108 -0.60 -21.02 -12.71
CA GLY A 108 -1.40 -22.24 -12.79
C GLY A 108 -1.30 -22.99 -14.12
N ALA A 109 -1.03 -22.29 -15.22
CA ALA A 109 -0.93 -22.89 -16.55
C ALA A 109 0.40 -22.57 -17.26
N GLY A 110 0.86 -21.32 -17.17
CA GLY A 110 2.06 -20.86 -17.91
C GLY A 110 3.35 -21.51 -17.45
N ILE A 111 3.59 -21.54 -16.13
CA ILE A 111 4.82 -22.19 -15.57
C ILE A 111 4.81 -23.71 -15.81
N PRO A 112 3.75 -24.48 -15.51
CA PRO A 112 3.72 -25.90 -15.83
C PRO A 112 3.93 -26.21 -17.31
N MET A 113 3.35 -25.39 -18.20
CA MET A 113 3.54 -25.53 -19.64
C MET A 113 4.99 -25.25 -20.05
N LEU A 114 5.64 -24.25 -19.41
CA LEU A 114 7.05 -23.92 -19.66
C LEU A 114 7.99 -25.03 -19.17
N ILE A 115 7.73 -25.60 -17.99
CA ILE A 115 8.50 -26.73 -17.43
C ILE A 115 8.34 -27.98 -18.32
N ALA A 116 7.13 -28.24 -18.80
CA ALA A 116 6.88 -29.34 -19.73
C ALA A 116 7.65 -29.19 -21.06
N ALA A 117 7.79 -27.96 -21.55
CA ALA A 117 8.57 -27.65 -22.77
C ALA A 117 10.09 -27.60 -22.52
N ARG A 118 10.54 -27.30 -21.30
CA ARG A 118 11.94 -27.18 -20.89
C ARG A 118 12.14 -27.73 -19.48
N PRO A 119 12.38 -29.05 -19.36
CA PRO A 119 12.57 -29.69 -18.04
C PRO A 119 13.74 -29.13 -17.21
N GLU A 120 14.69 -28.46 -17.86
CA GLU A 120 15.83 -27.78 -17.20
C GLU A 120 15.37 -26.66 -16.25
N LEU A 121 14.11 -26.19 -16.42
CA LEU A 121 13.52 -25.13 -15.60
C LEU A 121 12.66 -25.70 -14.45
N ALA A 122 12.76 -26.98 -14.12
CA ALA A 122 11.97 -27.62 -13.05
C ALA A 122 12.15 -26.94 -11.66
N ASN A 123 13.25 -26.21 -11.44
CA ASN A 123 13.42 -25.41 -10.22
C ASN A 123 12.39 -24.29 -10.06
N LEU A 124 11.59 -23.98 -11.09
CA LEU A 124 10.47 -23.04 -11.00
C LEU A 124 9.27 -23.59 -10.21
N ASP A 125 9.25 -24.88 -9.85
CA ASP A 125 8.23 -25.44 -8.95
C ASP A 125 8.24 -24.75 -7.58
N THR A 126 9.40 -24.26 -7.13
CA THR A 126 9.50 -23.42 -5.94
C THR A 126 8.73 -22.10 -6.07
N VAL A 127 8.64 -21.53 -7.27
CA VAL A 127 7.87 -20.30 -7.54
C VAL A 127 6.36 -20.56 -7.48
N VAL A 128 5.92 -21.77 -7.87
CA VAL A 128 4.49 -22.17 -7.77
C VAL A 128 4.06 -22.35 -6.31
N ALA A 129 4.97 -22.87 -5.46
CA ALA A 129 4.72 -23.07 -4.04
C ALA A 129 4.54 -21.75 -3.26
N VAL A 130 4.92 -20.61 -3.86
CA VAL A 130 4.91 -19.26 -3.27
C VAL A 130 3.59 -18.51 -3.48
N LEU A 131 2.61 -19.09 -4.18
CA LEU A 131 1.32 -18.41 -4.33
C LEU A 131 0.72 -18.08 -2.98
N PRO A 132 0.40 -16.78 -2.74
CA PRO A 132 -0.27 -16.40 -1.51
C PRO A 132 -1.62 -17.13 -1.41
N GLY A 133 -1.86 -17.77 -0.28
CA GLY A 133 -3.15 -18.40 -0.01
C GLY A 133 -4.31 -17.39 -0.13
N LEU A 134 -5.53 -17.89 -0.33
CA LEU A 134 -6.73 -17.04 -0.48
C LEU A 134 -6.87 -16.00 0.64
N TRP A 135 -6.47 -16.36 1.87
CA TRP A 135 -6.47 -15.45 3.01
C TRP A 135 -5.57 -14.22 2.78
N LEU A 136 -4.36 -14.42 2.29
CA LEU A 136 -3.44 -13.31 1.99
C LEU A 136 -3.97 -12.44 0.86
N LEU A 137 -4.64 -13.01 -0.14
CA LEU A 137 -5.27 -12.23 -1.21
C LEU A 137 -6.42 -11.37 -0.68
N ILE A 138 -7.27 -11.91 0.21
CA ILE A 138 -8.34 -11.15 0.86
C ILE A 138 -7.76 -10.01 1.70
N LEU A 139 -6.71 -10.31 2.48
CA LEU A 139 -6.00 -9.32 3.27
C LEU A 139 -5.40 -8.21 2.39
N PHE A 140 -4.76 -8.58 1.27
CA PHE A 140 -4.18 -7.65 0.31
C PHE A 140 -5.23 -6.67 -0.22
N VAL A 141 -6.37 -7.18 -0.70
CA VAL A 141 -7.48 -6.36 -1.21
C VAL A 141 -8.05 -5.48 -0.10
N GLY A 142 -8.20 -5.99 1.11
CA GLY A 142 -8.66 -5.21 2.26
C GLY A 142 -7.70 -4.05 2.58
N LEU A 143 -6.40 -4.32 2.73
CA LEU A 143 -5.39 -3.31 3.00
C LEU A 143 -5.30 -2.28 1.85
N PHE A 144 -5.39 -2.74 0.60
CA PHE A 144 -5.46 -1.86 -0.56
C PHE A 144 -6.66 -0.92 -0.48
N LEU A 145 -7.87 -1.43 -0.26
CA LEU A 145 -9.09 -0.62 -0.23
C LEU A 145 -9.02 0.47 0.85
N PHE A 146 -8.68 0.10 2.08
CA PHE A 146 -8.57 1.08 3.16
C PHE A 146 -7.46 2.11 2.89
N GLY A 147 -6.30 1.64 2.41
CA GLY A 147 -5.21 2.52 2.00
C GLY A 147 -5.62 3.45 0.87
N PHE A 148 -6.25 2.92 -0.17
CA PHE A 148 -6.73 3.69 -1.31
C PHE A 148 -7.73 4.78 -0.87
N PHE A 149 -8.77 4.46 -0.10
CA PHE A 149 -9.76 5.44 0.34
C PHE A 149 -9.13 6.54 1.19
N MET A 150 -8.24 6.18 2.09
CA MET A 150 -7.54 7.12 2.96
C MET A 150 -6.66 8.08 2.16
N TYR A 151 -5.77 7.54 1.32
CA TYR A 151 -4.87 8.38 0.53
C TYR A 151 -5.59 9.15 -0.57
N SER A 152 -6.59 8.56 -1.22
CA SER A 152 -7.40 9.27 -2.21
C SER A 152 -8.13 10.48 -1.63
N GLY A 153 -8.61 10.37 -0.39
CA GLY A 153 -9.19 11.51 0.32
C GLY A 153 -8.18 12.64 0.56
N LEU A 154 -6.97 12.31 1.04
CA LEU A 154 -5.91 13.28 1.25
C LEU A 154 -5.45 13.93 -0.06
N TYR A 155 -5.26 13.14 -1.12
CA TYR A 155 -4.85 13.63 -2.43
C TYR A 155 -5.96 14.44 -3.13
N ALA A 156 -7.25 14.09 -2.93
CA ALA A 156 -8.37 14.90 -3.39
C ALA A 156 -8.37 16.29 -2.73
N ALA A 157 -8.08 16.36 -1.42
CA ALA A 157 -7.94 17.63 -0.72
C ALA A 157 -6.77 18.47 -1.28
N VAL A 158 -5.62 17.85 -1.57
CA VAL A 158 -4.47 18.52 -2.21
C VAL A 158 -4.88 19.07 -3.58
N GLY A 159 -5.51 18.26 -4.44
CA GLY A 159 -5.98 18.69 -5.76
C GLY A 159 -6.96 19.86 -5.71
N ALA A 160 -7.88 19.86 -4.71
CA ALA A 160 -8.83 20.95 -4.51
C ALA A 160 -8.17 22.28 -4.08
N MET A 161 -7.04 22.22 -3.38
CA MET A 161 -6.31 23.42 -2.92
C MET A 161 -5.45 24.05 -4.01
N CYS A 162 -4.94 23.28 -4.97
CA CYS A 162 -4.02 23.74 -6.00
C CYS A 162 -4.76 24.29 -7.22
N SER A 163 -4.04 25.10 -8.02
CA SER A 163 -4.54 25.69 -9.25
C SER A 163 -3.76 25.28 -10.50
N THR A 164 -2.57 24.69 -10.33
CA THR A 164 -1.72 24.15 -11.41
C THR A 164 -1.16 22.79 -11.03
N ASP A 165 -0.73 22.03 -12.04
CA ASP A 165 -0.10 20.72 -11.83
C ASP A 165 1.22 20.83 -11.04
N GLU A 166 2.00 21.89 -11.26
CA GLU A 166 3.26 22.13 -10.55
C GLU A 166 3.01 22.39 -9.05
N GLU A 167 1.95 23.15 -8.74
CA GLU A 167 1.52 23.37 -7.34
C GLU A 167 1.10 22.06 -6.69
N ALA A 168 0.31 21.25 -7.38
CA ALA A 168 -0.16 19.96 -6.88
C ALA A 168 1.00 18.98 -6.63
N GLN A 169 1.99 18.93 -7.54
CA GLN A 169 3.19 18.11 -7.38
C GLN A 169 4.01 18.51 -6.14
N GLN A 170 4.11 19.79 -5.82
CA GLN A 170 4.79 20.26 -4.60
C GLN A 170 3.96 19.98 -3.36
N ALA A 171 2.65 20.26 -3.42
CA ALA A 171 1.76 20.13 -2.28
C ALA A 171 1.47 18.67 -1.87
N GLN A 172 1.63 17.70 -2.78
CA GLN A 172 1.47 16.28 -2.47
C GLN A 172 2.62 15.70 -1.62
N PHE A 173 3.81 16.35 -1.62
CA PHE A 173 5.02 15.80 -1.00
C PHE A 173 4.84 15.42 0.48
N PRO A 174 4.21 16.22 1.35
CA PRO A 174 3.96 15.81 2.73
C PRO A 174 3.09 14.55 2.84
N VAL A 175 2.08 14.41 1.97
CA VAL A 175 1.20 13.22 1.96
C VAL A 175 1.97 12.01 1.45
N MET A 176 2.81 12.18 0.43
CA MET A 176 3.65 11.13 -0.13
C MET A 176 4.65 10.59 0.89
N MET A 177 5.17 11.43 1.80
CA MET A 177 6.08 11.01 2.86
C MET A 177 5.46 9.93 3.77
N PHE A 178 4.15 9.98 4.05
CA PHE A 178 3.47 8.94 4.82
C PHE A 178 3.42 7.58 4.10
N LEU A 179 3.56 7.56 2.78
CA LEU A 179 3.71 6.31 2.01
C LEU A 179 5.17 5.86 1.88
N ILE A 180 6.13 6.79 1.84
CA ILE A 180 7.56 6.48 1.69
C ILE A 180 8.15 5.98 3.00
N ILE A 181 7.82 6.60 4.13
CA ILE A 181 8.38 6.23 5.44
C ILE A 181 8.18 4.73 5.74
N PRO A 182 6.99 4.12 5.58
CA PRO A 182 6.82 2.69 5.80
C PRO A 182 7.77 1.82 4.99
N ILE A 183 8.15 2.22 3.76
CA ILE A 183 9.04 1.42 2.90
C ILE A 183 10.40 1.18 3.57
N LEU A 184 10.90 2.17 4.31
CA LEU A 184 12.17 2.06 5.02
C LEU A 184 12.17 0.95 6.08
N PHE A 185 10.98 0.60 6.58
CA PHE A 185 10.78 -0.41 7.62
C PHE A 185 10.25 -1.75 7.08
N VAL A 186 10.02 -1.88 5.76
CA VAL A 186 9.48 -3.13 5.17
C VAL A 186 10.39 -4.32 5.45
N LEU A 187 11.71 -4.16 5.26
CA LEU A 187 12.66 -5.24 5.51
C LEU A 187 12.63 -5.69 6.97
N GLN A 188 12.66 -4.74 7.90
CA GLN A 188 12.55 -5.04 9.32
C GLN A 188 11.19 -5.66 9.67
N ALA A 189 10.12 -5.22 9.02
CA ALA A 189 8.77 -5.74 9.24
C ALA A 189 8.64 -7.21 8.79
N ILE A 190 9.40 -7.64 7.80
CA ILE A 190 9.43 -9.03 7.33
C ILE A 190 10.33 -9.88 8.23
N GLN A 191 11.52 -9.39 8.57
CA GLN A 191 12.53 -10.14 9.32
C GLN A 191 12.19 -10.23 10.81
N GLU A 192 11.67 -9.14 11.39
CA GLU A 192 11.36 -9.03 12.81
C GLU A 192 9.93 -8.50 13.03
N PRO A 193 8.88 -9.25 12.66
CA PRO A 193 7.50 -8.76 12.64
C PRO A 193 6.93 -8.43 14.03
N LEU A 194 7.54 -8.93 15.10
CA LEU A 194 7.07 -8.74 16.49
C LEU A 194 7.79 -7.63 17.24
N THR A 195 8.80 -7.01 16.63
CA THR A 195 9.53 -5.88 17.25
C THR A 195 8.55 -4.76 17.64
N PRO A 196 8.64 -4.19 18.85
CA PRO A 196 7.71 -3.15 19.32
C PRO A 196 7.60 -1.96 18.37
N LEU A 197 8.73 -1.50 17.81
CA LEU A 197 8.76 -0.40 16.85
C LEU A 197 7.88 -0.70 15.63
N VAL A 198 8.12 -1.83 14.97
CA VAL A 198 7.40 -2.26 13.77
C VAL A 198 5.91 -2.49 14.09
N THR A 199 5.61 -3.04 15.27
CA THR A 199 4.24 -3.24 15.72
C THR A 199 3.48 -1.91 15.83
N TRP A 200 4.04 -0.90 16.48
CA TRP A 200 3.40 0.41 16.58
C TRP A 200 3.29 1.12 15.24
N LEU A 201 4.34 1.07 14.41
CA LEU A 201 4.32 1.66 13.07
C LEU A 201 3.25 1.00 12.18
N SER A 202 3.10 -0.32 12.24
CA SER A 202 2.10 -1.03 11.44
C SER A 202 0.65 -0.82 11.92
N LEU A 203 0.44 -0.42 13.17
CA LEU A 203 -0.86 -0.01 13.71
C LEU A 203 -1.18 1.46 13.40
N PHE A 204 -0.18 2.27 13.04
CA PHE A 204 -0.42 3.64 12.63
C PHE A 204 -1.14 3.64 11.26
N PRO A 205 -2.38 4.18 11.17
CA PRO A 205 -3.26 3.95 10.01
C PRO A 205 -2.64 4.30 8.67
N LEU A 206 -1.88 5.41 8.59
CA LEU A 206 -1.24 5.84 7.34
C LEU A 206 -0.12 4.89 6.88
N PHE A 207 0.55 4.19 7.79
CA PHE A 207 1.61 3.23 7.47
C PHE A 207 1.07 1.80 7.33
N SER A 208 -0.08 1.55 7.94
CA SER A 208 -0.69 0.23 8.10
C SER A 208 -0.85 -0.55 6.78
N PRO A 209 -1.31 0.03 5.66
CA PRO A 209 -1.51 -0.75 4.44
C PRO A 209 -0.26 -1.50 3.99
N VAL A 210 0.90 -0.84 4.03
CA VAL A 210 2.18 -1.40 3.57
C VAL A 210 2.83 -2.27 4.64
N LEU A 211 2.95 -1.75 5.89
CA LEU A 211 3.66 -2.46 6.95
C LEU A 211 2.88 -3.66 7.50
N MET A 212 1.56 -3.58 7.61
CA MET A 212 0.76 -4.72 8.07
C MET A 212 0.81 -5.87 7.06
N TRP A 213 0.79 -5.56 5.75
CA TRP A 213 1.03 -6.56 4.72
C TRP A 213 2.38 -7.23 4.89
N ALA A 214 3.46 -6.45 4.97
CA ALA A 214 4.83 -6.96 5.09
C ALA A 214 4.98 -7.89 6.30
N ARG A 215 4.41 -7.51 7.46
CA ARG A 215 4.42 -8.30 8.69
C ARG A 215 3.63 -9.60 8.56
N VAL A 216 2.41 -9.54 8.02
CA VAL A 216 1.54 -10.72 7.92
C VAL A 216 2.07 -11.71 6.88
N ALA A 217 2.55 -11.22 5.76
CA ALA A 217 3.14 -12.08 4.72
C ALA A 217 4.51 -12.67 5.15
N GLY A 218 5.27 -11.96 6.00
CA GLY A 218 6.48 -12.47 6.65
C GLY A 218 6.20 -13.48 7.77
N GLY A 219 4.98 -13.52 8.32
CA GLY A 219 4.52 -14.50 9.31
C GLY A 219 4.49 -13.99 10.76
N GLY A 220 3.78 -14.72 11.60
CA GLY A 220 3.83 -14.56 13.07
C GLY A 220 2.99 -13.44 13.69
N VAL A 221 2.17 -12.70 12.92
CA VAL A 221 1.36 -11.60 13.45
C VAL A 221 0.09 -12.10 14.13
N PRO A 222 -0.18 -11.71 15.39
CA PRO A 222 -1.42 -12.06 16.08
C PRO A 222 -2.65 -11.48 15.37
N GLY A 223 -3.71 -12.27 15.20
CA GLY A 223 -4.93 -11.87 14.47
C GLY A 223 -5.61 -10.62 15.04
N TRP A 224 -5.51 -10.35 16.36
CA TRP A 224 -6.08 -9.14 16.95
C TRP A 224 -5.41 -7.85 16.46
N GLN A 225 -4.09 -7.88 16.13
CA GLN A 225 -3.38 -6.72 15.58
C GLN A 225 -3.89 -6.40 14.17
N ILE A 226 -4.18 -7.42 13.37
CA ILE A 226 -4.78 -7.27 12.04
C ILE A 226 -6.15 -6.62 12.17
N GLY A 227 -7.01 -7.15 13.05
CA GLY A 227 -8.34 -6.59 13.31
C GLY A 227 -8.27 -5.13 13.80
N LEU A 228 -7.37 -4.84 14.75
CA LEU A 228 -7.16 -3.48 15.26
C LEU A 228 -6.69 -2.52 14.17
N SER A 229 -5.79 -2.95 13.28
CA SER A 229 -5.32 -2.10 12.17
C SER A 229 -6.47 -1.71 11.23
N PHE A 230 -7.36 -2.66 10.89
CA PHE A 230 -8.54 -2.36 10.07
C PHE A 230 -9.50 -1.39 10.76
N VAL A 231 -9.73 -1.53 12.06
CA VAL A 231 -10.55 -0.59 12.83
C VAL A 231 -9.94 0.81 12.82
N LEU A 232 -8.64 0.93 13.08
CA LEU A 232 -7.94 2.22 13.08
C LEU A 232 -7.90 2.85 11.68
N MET A 233 -7.65 2.06 10.63
CA MET A 233 -7.74 2.53 9.25
C MET A 233 -9.16 2.99 8.90
N GLY A 234 -10.19 2.23 9.28
CA GLY A 234 -11.59 2.60 9.06
C GLY A 234 -11.96 3.92 9.72
N ALA A 235 -11.57 4.11 10.98
CA ALA A 235 -11.76 5.38 11.69
C ALA A 235 -11.03 6.53 10.98
N THR A 236 -9.80 6.27 10.50
CA THR A 236 -9.01 7.28 9.77
C THR A 236 -9.62 7.60 8.42
N VAL A 237 -10.13 6.63 7.67
CA VAL A 237 -10.86 6.86 6.40
C VAL A 237 -12.05 7.80 6.64
N ILE A 238 -12.84 7.58 7.69
CA ILE A 238 -13.96 8.45 8.04
C ILE A 238 -13.46 9.86 8.37
N GLY A 239 -12.41 9.97 9.20
CA GLY A 239 -11.82 11.25 9.55
C GLY A 239 -11.26 12.01 8.35
N VAL A 240 -10.55 11.31 7.45
CA VAL A 240 -10.01 11.88 6.21
C VAL A 240 -11.13 12.29 5.26
N ALA A 241 -12.17 11.47 5.10
CA ALA A 241 -13.32 11.81 4.25
C ALA A 241 -14.04 13.08 4.74
N TRP A 242 -14.21 13.21 6.06
CA TRP A 242 -14.76 14.40 6.67
C TRP A 242 -13.87 15.65 6.44
N LEU A 243 -12.57 15.53 6.69
CA LEU A 243 -11.60 16.59 6.50
C LEU A 243 -11.51 17.02 5.02
N ALA A 244 -11.31 16.04 4.14
CA ALA A 244 -11.20 16.25 2.71
C ALA A 244 -12.47 16.87 2.13
N GLY A 245 -13.65 16.44 2.59
CA GLY A 245 -14.92 17.00 2.16
C GLY A 245 -15.07 18.49 2.50
N ARG A 246 -14.59 18.92 3.66
CA ARG A 246 -14.56 20.34 4.05
C ARG A 246 -13.57 21.15 3.23
N ILE A 247 -12.35 20.65 3.07
CA ILE A 247 -11.34 21.30 2.23
C ILE A 247 -11.82 21.39 0.79
N TYR A 248 -12.40 20.32 0.26
CA TYR A 248 -12.92 20.26 -1.10
C TYR A 248 -14.03 21.29 -1.35
N LYS A 249 -14.99 21.42 -0.40
CA LYS A 249 -16.09 22.38 -0.50
C LYS A 249 -15.61 23.81 -0.69
N VAL A 250 -14.57 24.22 0.02
CA VAL A 250 -14.02 25.59 -0.05
C VAL A 250 -12.98 25.70 -1.16
N GLY A 251 -12.05 24.73 -1.23
CA GLY A 251 -10.93 24.77 -2.15
C GLY A 251 -11.31 24.77 -3.62
N ILE A 252 -12.36 24.03 -3.99
CA ILE A 252 -12.80 23.92 -5.39
C ILE A 252 -13.40 25.22 -5.95
N LEU A 253 -13.94 26.07 -5.06
CA LEU A 253 -14.54 27.37 -5.44
C LEU A 253 -13.51 28.50 -5.44
N MET A 254 -12.32 28.29 -4.88
CA MET A 254 -11.28 29.31 -4.82
C MET A 254 -10.34 29.19 -6.02
N ALA A 255 -10.32 30.21 -6.87
CA ALA A 255 -9.39 30.32 -8.00
C ALA A 255 -8.22 31.26 -7.66
N GLY A 256 -6.98 30.83 -7.96
CA GLY A 256 -5.83 31.73 -8.05
C GLY A 256 -5.11 32.12 -6.76
N LYS A 257 -5.48 31.59 -5.58
CA LYS A 257 -4.79 31.90 -4.32
C LYS A 257 -4.43 30.61 -3.56
N LYS A 258 -3.15 30.49 -3.21
CA LYS A 258 -2.69 29.39 -2.33
C LYS A 258 -3.21 29.61 -0.91
N PRO A 259 -3.95 28.65 -0.32
CA PRO A 259 -4.38 28.78 1.06
C PRO A 259 -3.19 28.64 2.00
N SER A 260 -3.09 29.51 3.00
CA SER A 260 -2.14 29.35 4.09
C SER A 260 -2.63 28.32 5.12
N LEU A 261 -1.72 27.71 5.91
CA LEU A 261 -2.10 26.76 6.96
C LEU A 261 -3.15 27.31 7.95
N PRO A 262 -3.08 28.59 8.39
CA PRO A 262 -4.13 29.18 9.23
C PRO A 262 -5.50 29.28 8.51
N GLU A 263 -5.48 29.56 7.20
CA GLU A 263 -6.73 29.59 6.38
C GLU A 263 -7.34 28.21 6.27
N LEU A 264 -6.53 27.15 6.07
CA LEU A 264 -7.00 25.77 6.04
C LEU A 264 -7.69 25.40 7.37
N TRP A 265 -7.07 25.76 8.50
CA TRP A 265 -7.67 25.52 9.82
C TRP A 265 -9.02 26.23 9.99
N ARG A 266 -9.13 27.45 9.50
CA ARG A 266 -10.37 28.22 9.51
C ARG A 266 -11.45 27.54 8.64
N TRP A 267 -11.09 27.06 7.46
CA TRP A 267 -12.00 26.33 6.56
C TRP A 267 -12.56 25.05 7.20
N VAL A 268 -11.70 24.32 7.90
CA VAL A 268 -12.13 23.09 8.61
C VAL A 268 -13.11 23.43 9.74
N ARG A 269 -13.02 24.60 10.35
CA ARG A 269 -13.85 25.01 11.47
C ARG A 269 -15.19 25.65 11.02
N GLU A 270 -15.20 26.38 9.92
CA GLU A 270 -16.35 27.19 9.47
C GLU A 270 -17.18 26.50 8.35
N ALA A 271 -16.66 25.46 7.71
CA ALA A 271 -17.36 24.71 6.64
C ALA A 271 -18.26 23.59 7.20
#